data_7b7e066e2f0dc8c60037726e0765106e
#
_entry.id   7b7e066e2f0dc8c60037726e0765106e
#
_cell.length_a   1.000
_cell.length_b   1.000
_cell.length_c   1.000
_cell.angle_alpha   90.00
_cell.angle_beta   90.00
_cell.angle_gamma   90.00
#
_symmetry.space_group_name_H-M   'P 1'
#
loop_
_entity.id
_entity.type
_entity.pdbx_description
1 polymer ?
#
loop_
_entity_poly.entity_id
_entity_poly.type
_entity_poly.pdbx_seq_one_letter_code
_entity_poly.pdbx_strand_id
1 'polypeptide(L)'
;MIKLVYCLRKRNDIDTDSFYRYWLDEHGPLVKSVAEEIGASRYVQSHTKLPELNQLMIESRGLKAPYDGVTEVWWDTMTALERGMSSPSGVEAQRKLIEDEARFIDFSRSRVFMTEEHEIF
;
A
#
# COMPACT_ATOMS: atom_id res chain seq x y z
N MET A 1 -6.95 -14.16 -8.07
CA MET A 1 -7.26 -12.86 -7.43
C MET A 1 -6.31 -11.79 -7.92
N ILE A 2 -6.86 -10.66 -8.19
CA ILE A 2 -6.07 -9.50 -8.66
C ILE A 2 -5.69 -8.70 -7.43
N LYS A 3 -4.43 -8.34 -7.34
CA LYS A 3 -3.91 -7.66 -6.17
C LYS A 3 -2.98 -6.52 -6.57
N LEU A 4 -3.19 -5.36 -5.94
CA LEU A 4 -2.27 -4.23 -5.99
C LEU A 4 -1.24 -4.41 -4.89
N VAL A 5 0.02 -4.20 -5.22
CA VAL A 5 1.12 -4.17 -4.25
C VAL A 5 1.74 -2.78 -4.28
N TYR A 6 1.84 -2.16 -3.12
CA TYR A 6 2.38 -0.81 -2.98
C TYR A 6 3.53 -0.84 -1.98
N CYS A 7 4.75 -0.73 -2.47
CA CYS A 7 5.96 -0.73 -1.66
C CYS A 7 6.27 0.71 -1.26
N LEU A 8 6.17 1.01 0.03
CA LEU A 8 6.18 2.37 0.54
C LEU A 8 7.50 2.78 1.16
N ARG A 9 7.94 4.00 0.84
CA ARG A 9 8.97 4.71 1.59
C ARG A 9 8.33 5.95 2.21
N LYS A 10 8.64 6.19 3.48
CA LYS A 10 8.14 7.37 4.18
C LYS A 10 8.80 8.64 3.65
N ARG A 11 8.13 9.76 3.80
CA ARG A 11 8.71 11.08 3.52
C ARG A 11 9.89 11.31 4.48
N ASN A 12 10.93 11.97 3.97
CA ASN A 12 12.13 12.26 4.76
C ASN A 12 11.86 13.29 5.88
N ASP A 13 10.82 14.10 5.75
CA ASP A 13 10.48 15.17 6.70
C ASP A 13 9.58 14.70 7.86
N ILE A 14 9.26 13.41 7.94
CA ILE A 14 8.53 12.84 9.07
C ILE A 14 9.33 11.69 9.68
N ASP A 15 9.22 11.51 11.00
CA ASP A 15 9.91 10.41 11.67
C ASP A 15 9.18 9.08 11.47
N THR A 16 9.89 7.99 11.76
CA THR A 16 9.39 6.63 11.55
C THR A 16 8.12 6.34 12.35
N ASP A 17 8.07 6.73 13.62
CA ASP A 17 6.91 6.47 14.47
C ASP A 17 5.67 7.23 13.98
N SER A 18 5.86 8.49 13.58
CA SER A 18 4.78 9.31 13.02
C SER A 18 4.26 8.73 11.71
N PHE A 19 5.17 8.22 10.85
CA PHE A 19 4.79 7.59 9.59
C PHE A 19 3.87 6.38 9.84
N TYR A 20 4.27 5.44 10.71
CA TYR A 20 3.47 4.24 10.99
C TYR A 20 2.16 4.58 11.66
N ARG A 21 2.15 5.54 12.58
CA ARG A 21 0.92 5.97 13.26
C ARG A 21 -0.07 6.58 12.28
N TYR A 22 0.39 7.49 11.42
CA TYR A 22 -0.47 8.11 10.42
C TYR A 22 -1.04 7.08 9.45
N TRP A 23 -0.19 6.21 8.95
CA TRP A 23 -0.58 5.16 8.01
C TRP A 23 -1.68 4.26 8.60
N LEU A 24 -1.48 3.82 9.83
CA LEU A 24 -2.43 2.93 10.50
C LEU A 24 -3.69 3.65 10.98
N ASP A 25 -3.54 4.75 11.69
CA ASP A 25 -4.62 5.39 12.44
C ASP A 25 -5.41 6.42 11.65
N GLU A 26 -4.81 7.01 10.61
CA GLU A 26 -5.45 8.03 9.78
C GLU A 26 -5.76 7.53 8.37
N HIS A 27 -4.75 7.03 7.66
CA HIS A 27 -4.91 6.57 6.28
C HIS A 27 -5.74 5.28 6.19
N GLY A 28 -5.50 4.32 7.09
CA GLY A 28 -6.24 3.06 7.11
C GLY A 28 -7.75 3.25 7.19
N PRO A 29 -8.25 4.04 8.16
CA PRO A 29 -9.68 4.35 8.24
C PRO A 29 -10.22 5.07 7.00
N LEU A 30 -9.43 5.95 6.38
CA LEU A 30 -9.84 6.61 5.14
C LEU A 30 -10.05 5.59 4.02
N VAL A 31 -9.11 4.65 3.84
CA VAL A 31 -9.25 3.58 2.84
C VAL A 31 -10.51 2.78 3.12
N LYS A 32 -10.73 2.40 4.37
CA LYS A 32 -11.92 1.64 4.76
C LYS A 32 -13.20 2.39 4.39
N SER A 33 -13.21 3.71 4.58
CA SER A 33 -14.39 4.54 4.30
C SER A 33 -14.77 4.61 2.82
N VAL A 34 -13.83 4.34 1.91
CA VAL A 34 -14.05 4.37 0.46
C VAL A 34 -13.89 3.00 -0.20
N ALA A 35 -13.87 1.93 0.59
CA ALA A 35 -13.66 0.58 0.07
C ALA A 35 -14.68 0.18 -1.00
N GLU A 36 -15.95 0.53 -0.81
CA GLU A 36 -17.01 0.24 -1.78
C GLU A 36 -16.78 1.00 -3.09
N GLU A 37 -16.44 2.28 -3.00
CA GLU A 37 -16.26 3.15 -4.17
C GLU A 37 -15.10 2.68 -5.03
N ILE A 38 -14.01 2.19 -4.41
CA ILE A 38 -12.87 1.65 -5.18
C ILE A 38 -13.06 0.18 -5.56
N GLY A 39 -14.12 -0.46 -5.08
CA GLY A 39 -14.47 -1.85 -5.41
C GLY A 39 -13.57 -2.90 -4.77
N ALA A 40 -12.79 -2.52 -3.77
CA ALA A 40 -11.83 -3.43 -3.13
C ALA A 40 -12.53 -4.40 -2.17
N SER A 41 -12.07 -5.64 -2.15
CA SER A 41 -12.58 -6.67 -1.25
C SER A 41 -11.75 -6.84 0.02
N ARG A 42 -10.48 -6.40 -0.02
CA ARG A 42 -9.57 -6.53 1.12
C ARG A 42 -8.45 -5.49 1.02
N TYR A 43 -7.98 -5.02 2.16
CA TYR A 43 -6.86 -4.08 2.28
C TYR A 43 -6.02 -4.48 3.48
N VAL A 44 -4.71 -4.58 3.30
CA VAL A 44 -3.77 -4.96 4.36
C VAL A 44 -2.56 -4.05 4.33
N GLN A 45 -2.15 -3.58 5.48
CA GLN A 45 -0.88 -2.87 5.68
C GLN A 45 0.11 -3.82 6.34
N SER A 46 1.30 -3.95 5.78
CA SER A 46 2.40 -4.70 6.37
C SER A 46 3.52 -3.72 6.72
N HIS A 47 3.69 -3.47 8.01
CA HIS A 47 4.70 -2.56 8.54
C HIS A 47 6.02 -3.30 8.71
N THR A 48 7.10 -2.77 8.17
CA THR A 48 8.42 -3.41 8.24
C THR A 48 8.86 -3.58 9.69
N LYS A 49 9.29 -4.79 10.04
CA LYS A 49 9.67 -5.21 11.39
C LYS A 49 10.93 -6.07 11.35
N LEU A 50 11.47 -6.38 12.52
CA LEU A 50 12.57 -7.32 12.70
C LEU A 50 13.84 -6.90 11.95
N PRO A 51 14.40 -5.73 12.30
CA PRO A 51 15.55 -5.18 11.57
C PRO A 51 16.78 -6.10 11.53
N GLU A 52 17.07 -6.84 12.59
CA GLU A 52 18.22 -7.75 12.62
C GLU A 52 18.04 -8.91 11.65
N LEU A 53 16.85 -9.49 11.58
CA LEU A 53 16.55 -10.56 10.65
C LEU A 53 16.58 -10.05 9.20
N ASN A 54 16.02 -8.87 8.97
CA ASN A 54 16.07 -8.22 7.65
C ASN A 54 17.52 -8.02 7.21
N GLN A 55 18.39 -7.59 8.12
CA GLN A 55 19.80 -7.35 7.82
C GLN A 55 20.50 -8.64 7.42
N LEU A 56 20.21 -9.75 8.10
CA LEU A 56 20.79 -11.06 7.72
C LEU A 56 20.37 -11.47 6.31
N MET A 57 19.10 -11.26 5.95
CA MET A 57 18.64 -11.60 4.60
C MET A 57 19.26 -10.70 3.54
N ILE A 58 19.42 -9.42 3.84
CA ILE A 58 20.07 -8.44 2.95
C ILE A 58 21.50 -8.86 2.68
N GLU A 59 22.27 -9.15 3.73
CA GLU A 59 23.69 -9.55 3.63
C GLU A 59 23.86 -10.84 2.86
N SER A 60 23.00 -11.84 3.12
CA SER A 60 23.10 -13.14 2.47
C SER A 60 22.88 -13.10 0.96
N ARG A 61 22.21 -12.07 0.45
CA ARG A 61 21.82 -11.95 -0.95
C ARG A 61 22.35 -10.71 -1.65
N GLY A 62 23.04 -9.84 -0.94
CA GLY A 62 23.51 -8.57 -1.50
C GLY A 62 22.38 -7.63 -1.86
N LEU A 63 21.34 -7.56 -1.02
CA LEU A 63 20.15 -6.76 -1.28
C LEU A 63 20.29 -5.34 -0.73
N LYS A 64 19.45 -4.45 -1.23
CA LYS A 64 19.31 -3.10 -0.70
C LYS A 64 18.38 -3.10 0.53
N ALA A 65 18.35 -1.97 1.25
CA ALA A 65 17.50 -1.78 2.41
C ALA A 65 16.02 -2.05 2.08
N PRO A 66 15.24 -2.58 3.04
CA PRO A 66 13.83 -2.85 2.82
C PRO A 66 13.03 -1.56 2.68
N TYR A 67 11.86 -1.64 2.05
CA TYR A 67 10.87 -0.57 2.12
C TYR A 67 10.36 -0.41 3.55
N ASP A 68 9.73 0.71 3.84
CA ASP A 68 9.13 0.94 5.17
C ASP A 68 7.88 0.10 5.39
N GLY A 69 7.27 -0.35 4.33
CA GLY A 69 6.14 -1.26 4.39
C GLY A 69 5.55 -1.57 3.03
N VAL A 70 4.52 -2.41 3.05
CA VAL A 70 3.79 -2.81 1.86
C VAL A 70 2.30 -2.69 2.13
N THR A 71 1.58 -2.05 1.21
CA THR A 71 0.12 -2.11 1.17
C THR A 71 -0.28 -3.15 0.13
N GLU A 72 -1.27 -3.95 0.46
CA GLU A 72 -1.87 -4.89 -0.48
C GLU A 72 -3.37 -4.67 -0.53
N VAL A 73 -3.92 -4.60 -1.73
CA VAL A 73 -5.36 -4.39 -1.96
C VAL A 73 -5.84 -5.42 -2.97
N TRP A 74 -6.94 -6.09 -2.67
CA TRP A 74 -7.51 -7.15 -3.53
C TRP A 74 -8.83 -6.72 -4.14
N TRP A 75 -9.06 -7.21 -5.36
CA TRP A 75 -10.35 -7.13 -6.06
C TRP A 75 -10.76 -8.54 -6.45
N ASP A 76 -12.04 -8.87 -6.24
CA ASP A 76 -12.56 -10.21 -6.55
C ASP A 76 -12.63 -10.45 -8.07
N THR A 77 -12.89 -9.39 -8.84
CA THR A 77 -13.05 -9.50 -10.30
C THR A 77 -12.43 -8.30 -11.02
N MET A 78 -12.11 -8.50 -12.30
CA MET A 78 -11.67 -7.38 -13.16
C MET A 78 -12.76 -6.31 -13.28
N THR A 79 -14.03 -6.72 -13.32
CA THR A 79 -15.15 -5.78 -13.40
C THR A 79 -15.17 -4.85 -12.17
N ALA A 80 -14.96 -5.40 -10.97
CA ALA A 80 -14.91 -4.60 -9.74
C ALA A 80 -13.74 -3.60 -9.78
N LEU A 81 -12.56 -4.05 -10.21
CA LEU A 81 -11.39 -3.18 -10.35
C LEU A 81 -11.65 -2.06 -11.36
N GLU A 82 -12.12 -2.41 -12.56
CA GLU A 82 -12.40 -1.43 -13.62
C GLU A 82 -13.43 -0.39 -13.18
N ARG A 83 -14.49 -0.84 -12.49
CA ARG A 83 -15.51 0.07 -11.98
C ARG A 83 -14.92 1.00 -10.91
N GLY A 84 -14.12 0.47 -9.99
CA GLY A 84 -13.45 1.26 -8.96
C GLY A 84 -12.48 2.30 -9.55
N MET A 85 -11.88 2.02 -10.70
CA MET A 85 -10.96 2.93 -11.38
C MET A 85 -11.64 3.97 -12.25
N SER A 86 -12.84 3.69 -12.76
CA SER A 86 -13.47 4.51 -13.80
C SER A 86 -14.81 5.14 -13.42
N SER A 87 -15.52 4.62 -12.40
CA SER A 87 -16.79 5.25 -11.98
C SER A 87 -16.52 6.62 -11.36
N PRO A 88 -17.48 7.56 -11.44
CA PRO A 88 -17.30 8.88 -10.81
C PRO A 88 -16.97 8.81 -9.33
N SER A 89 -17.62 7.92 -8.57
CA SER A 89 -17.33 7.75 -7.14
C SER A 89 -15.98 7.08 -6.89
N GLY A 90 -15.58 6.15 -7.73
CA GLY A 90 -14.26 5.50 -7.65
C GLY A 90 -13.12 6.47 -7.94
N VAL A 91 -13.27 7.29 -8.98
CA VAL A 91 -12.29 8.33 -9.33
C VAL A 91 -12.13 9.34 -8.19
N GLU A 92 -13.23 9.79 -7.59
CA GLU A 92 -13.19 10.73 -6.46
C GLU A 92 -12.55 10.09 -5.23
N ALA A 93 -12.86 8.82 -4.95
CA ALA A 93 -12.23 8.08 -3.85
C ALA A 93 -10.72 7.98 -4.05
N GLN A 94 -10.28 7.67 -5.27
CA GLN A 94 -8.86 7.59 -5.60
C GLN A 94 -8.15 8.93 -5.41
N ARG A 95 -8.80 10.02 -5.81
CA ARG A 95 -8.27 11.36 -5.62
C ARG A 95 -8.00 11.64 -4.13
N LYS A 96 -8.95 11.29 -3.27
CA LYS A 96 -8.82 11.45 -1.81
C LYS A 96 -7.67 10.62 -1.27
N LEU A 97 -7.52 9.39 -1.73
CA LEU A 97 -6.46 8.49 -1.28
C LEU A 97 -5.08 9.01 -1.69
N ILE A 98 -4.93 9.45 -2.94
CA ILE A 98 -3.66 10.00 -3.44
C ILE A 98 -3.28 11.27 -2.66
N GLU A 99 -4.23 12.14 -2.43
CA GLU A 99 -4.01 13.37 -1.65
C GLU A 99 -3.52 13.05 -0.24
N ASP A 100 -4.13 12.04 0.40
CA ASP A 100 -3.74 11.63 1.75
C ASP A 100 -2.37 10.93 1.75
N GLU A 101 -2.11 10.07 0.76
CA GLU A 101 -0.83 9.39 0.61
C GLU A 101 0.32 10.38 0.52
N ALA A 102 0.14 11.48 -0.19
CA ALA A 102 1.16 12.52 -0.35
C ALA A 102 1.61 13.12 0.99
N ARG A 103 0.82 12.97 2.04
CA ARG A 103 1.14 13.51 3.38
C ARG A 103 2.21 12.69 4.10
N PHE A 104 2.37 11.41 3.75
CA PHE A 104 3.30 10.53 4.49
C PHE A 104 4.19 9.68 3.60
N ILE A 105 3.86 9.49 2.32
CA ILE A 105 4.61 8.66 1.38
C ILE A 105 5.50 9.52 0.50
N ASP A 106 6.75 9.07 0.31
CA ASP A 106 7.65 9.64 -0.69
C ASP A 106 7.40 8.90 -2.01
N PHE A 107 6.62 9.51 -2.90
CA PHE A 107 6.27 8.91 -4.18
C PHE A 107 7.50 8.64 -5.06
N SER A 108 8.53 9.47 -4.97
CA SER A 108 9.72 9.32 -5.81
C SER A 108 10.52 8.05 -5.50
N ARG A 109 10.35 7.48 -4.29
CA ARG A 109 11.08 6.31 -3.83
C ARG A 109 10.18 5.11 -3.56
N SER A 110 8.90 5.21 -3.89
CA SER A 110 7.92 4.15 -3.68
C SER A 110 7.56 3.50 -5.02
N ARG A 111 6.93 2.32 -4.96
CA ARG A 111 6.51 1.57 -6.15
C ARG A 111 5.12 1.02 -5.94
N VAL A 112 4.27 1.12 -6.96
CA VAL A 112 2.95 0.49 -6.98
C VAL A 112 2.77 -0.26 -8.29
N PHE A 113 2.23 -1.47 -8.22
CA PHE A 113 1.98 -2.29 -9.41
C PHE A 113 0.91 -3.33 -9.14
N MET A 114 0.26 -3.77 -10.20
CA MET A 114 -0.75 -4.81 -10.14
C MET A 114 -0.11 -6.18 -10.29
N THR A 115 -0.68 -7.16 -9.60
CA THR A 115 -0.18 -8.54 -9.61
C THR A 115 -1.33 -9.51 -9.74
N GLU A 116 -1.01 -10.73 -10.17
CA GLU A 116 -1.90 -11.88 -10.13
C GLU A 116 -1.29 -12.87 -9.13
N GLU A 117 -2.10 -13.29 -8.15
CA GLU A 117 -1.62 -14.22 -7.13
C GLU A 117 -1.61 -15.67 -7.64
N HIS A 118 -0.53 -16.38 -7.33
CA HIS A 118 -0.41 -17.81 -7.55
C HIS A 118 -0.06 -18.45 -6.21
N GLU A 119 -1.02 -19.11 -5.61
CA GLU A 119 -0.82 -19.79 -4.32
C GLU A 119 -0.10 -21.12 -4.56
N ILE A 120 1.09 -21.24 -3.95
CA ILE A 120 1.94 -22.42 -4.14
C ILE A 120 1.65 -23.47 -3.05
N PHE A 121 1.39 -23.03 -1.82
CA PHE A 121 0.96 -23.91 -0.72
C PHE A 121 0.13 -23.18 0.31
#